data_1233652b179e9ffae293f95a0317f20a
#
_entry.id   1233652b179e9ffae293f95a0317f20a
#
_cell.length_a   1.000
_cell.length_b   1.000
_cell.length_c   1.000
_cell.angle_alpha   90.00
_cell.angle_beta   90.00
_cell.angle_gamma   90.00
#
_symmetry.space_group_name_H-M   'P 1'
#
loop_
_entity.id
_entity.type
_entity.pdbx_description
1 polymer ?
#
loop_
_entity_poly.entity_id
_entity_poly.type
_entity_poly.pdbx_seq_one_letter_code
_entity_poly.pdbx_strand_id
1 'polypeptide(L)'
;MNQPADYDAESILSDELLTEIFDEQEPITQARTLLSFQERAAILDKETPGTLKKFNTLVRAYKKAIRESGRPSQQQQSCVDNMTQFDYFDDGHELYCGTWIADESGVRTFNMFGEVLACYHPILPVERFVNAETGKEKIRIAFKKGFKWNEITVDKGVIASANKIVSLADYGVSVTSETAKYLVRYMADIENYNVDKIEMRTSTSKLGWINDEFMPYGFNVVFDADNRFKTCFESVREYGDRSEWMALVKRIRAAGRKEPQLYIAGALSSILIEPLNALPFIINLWGDSGKGKTVNIMLAC
;
A
#
# COMPACT_ATOMS: atom_id res chain seq x y z
N MET A 1 -28.91 -1.42 42.84
CA MET A 1 -28.65 -2.89 42.79
C MET A 1 -28.75 -3.48 44.17
N ASN A 2 -29.60 -4.50 44.41
CA ASN A 2 -29.69 -5.19 45.70
C ASN A 2 -28.47 -6.12 45.88
N GLN A 3 -28.22 -6.58 47.12
CA GLN A 3 -27.09 -7.48 47.36
C GLN A 3 -27.35 -8.86 46.70
N PRO A 4 -26.32 -9.55 46.18
CA PRO A 4 -26.50 -10.87 45.55
C PRO A 4 -27.24 -11.91 46.43
N ALA A 5 -27.13 -11.74 47.77
CA ALA A 5 -27.81 -12.61 48.72
C ALA A 5 -29.34 -12.54 48.69
N ASP A 6 -29.89 -11.43 48.21
CA ASP A 6 -31.35 -11.17 48.17
C ASP A 6 -32.06 -11.82 46.98
N TYR A 7 -31.31 -12.39 46.03
CA TYR A 7 -31.83 -13.01 44.80
C TYR A 7 -32.05 -14.49 44.98
N ASP A 8 -33.22 -14.95 44.53
CA ASP A 8 -33.56 -16.38 44.40
C ASP A 8 -33.24 -16.93 43.01
N ALA A 9 -33.57 -18.21 42.74
CA ALA A 9 -33.23 -18.85 41.51
C ALA A 9 -33.96 -18.32 40.28
N GLU A 10 -35.07 -17.62 40.43
CA GLU A 10 -35.86 -17.02 39.37
C GLU A 10 -35.43 -15.59 39.09
N SER A 11 -35.30 -14.79 40.13
CA SER A 11 -34.87 -13.38 40.03
C SER A 11 -33.42 -13.20 39.57
N ILE A 12 -32.52 -14.14 39.84
CA ILE A 12 -31.14 -14.10 39.37
C ILE A 12 -31.00 -14.34 37.83
N LEU A 13 -32.06 -14.88 37.22
CA LEU A 13 -32.14 -15.12 35.78
C LEU A 13 -32.95 -14.03 35.04
N SER A 14 -33.31 -12.91 35.74
CA SER A 14 -34.09 -11.85 35.10
C SER A 14 -33.25 -10.99 34.15
N ASP A 15 -33.88 -10.51 33.08
CA ASP A 15 -33.25 -9.61 32.12
C ASP A 15 -32.94 -8.23 32.73
N GLU A 16 -33.74 -7.83 33.73
CA GLU A 16 -33.55 -6.56 34.47
C GLU A 16 -32.23 -6.55 35.22
N LEU A 17 -31.92 -7.65 35.92
CA LEU A 17 -30.62 -7.80 36.60
C LEU A 17 -29.44 -7.76 35.65
N LEU A 18 -29.53 -8.48 34.49
CA LEU A 18 -28.46 -8.46 33.50
C LEU A 18 -28.28 -7.09 32.89
N THR A 19 -29.37 -6.36 32.62
CA THR A 19 -29.30 -4.99 32.12
C THR A 19 -28.59 -4.09 33.13
N GLU A 20 -28.97 -4.17 34.43
CA GLU A 20 -28.34 -3.37 35.47
C GLU A 20 -26.85 -3.66 35.65
N ILE A 21 -26.43 -4.94 35.54
CA ILE A 21 -25.00 -5.34 35.59
C ILE A 21 -24.22 -4.81 34.39
N PHE A 22 -24.83 -4.84 33.20
CA PHE A 22 -24.12 -4.43 31.98
C PHE A 22 -24.21 -2.94 31.66
N ASP A 23 -25.08 -2.21 32.33
CA ASP A 23 -25.12 -0.73 32.27
C ASP A 23 -24.07 -0.06 33.17
N GLU A 24 -23.38 -0.84 34.05
CA GLU A 24 -22.29 -0.32 34.86
C GLU A 24 -21.12 0.11 33.96
N GLN A 25 -20.74 1.37 34.06
CA GLN A 25 -19.74 2.00 33.18
C GLN A 25 -18.29 1.66 33.54
N GLU A 26 -18.04 1.29 34.81
CA GLU A 26 -16.70 0.97 35.26
C GLU A 26 -16.39 -0.54 35.06
N PRO A 27 -15.44 -0.90 34.16
CA PRO A 27 -15.21 -2.30 33.81
C PRO A 27 -14.80 -3.21 34.97
N ILE A 28 -14.09 -2.67 35.95
CA ILE A 28 -13.62 -3.43 37.13
C ILE A 28 -14.79 -3.72 38.06
N THR A 29 -15.64 -2.73 38.31
CA THR A 29 -16.84 -2.84 39.13
C THR A 29 -17.84 -3.80 38.46
N GLN A 30 -18.07 -3.69 37.17
CA GLN A 30 -18.90 -4.60 36.39
C GLN A 30 -18.42 -6.05 36.52
N ALA A 31 -17.11 -6.30 36.37
CA ALA A 31 -16.54 -7.65 36.47
C ALA A 31 -16.70 -8.24 37.89
N ARG A 32 -16.52 -7.42 38.95
CA ARG A 32 -16.69 -7.85 40.36
C ARG A 32 -18.15 -8.19 40.64
N THR A 33 -19.06 -7.35 40.18
CA THR A 33 -20.49 -7.54 40.32
C THR A 33 -20.93 -8.83 39.63
N LEU A 34 -20.51 -9.04 38.39
CA LEU A 34 -20.81 -10.25 37.65
C LEU A 34 -20.30 -11.51 38.37
N LEU A 35 -19.10 -11.46 38.94
CA LEU A 35 -18.51 -12.57 39.69
C LEU A 35 -19.33 -12.90 40.95
N SER A 36 -19.74 -11.89 41.72
CA SER A 36 -20.54 -12.09 42.95
C SER A 36 -21.93 -12.71 42.64
N PHE A 37 -22.58 -12.31 41.54
CA PHE A 37 -23.81 -12.96 41.07
C PHE A 37 -23.61 -14.37 40.54
N GLN A 38 -22.45 -14.65 39.93
CA GLN A 38 -22.09 -15.98 39.48
C GLN A 38 -21.84 -16.95 40.69
N GLU A 39 -21.23 -16.44 41.76
CA GLU A 39 -21.08 -17.19 43.02
C GLU A 39 -22.44 -17.47 43.69
N ARG A 40 -23.33 -16.48 43.66
CA ARG A 40 -24.72 -16.67 44.16
C ARG A 40 -25.46 -17.74 43.34
N ALA A 41 -25.39 -17.66 42.01
CA ALA A 41 -25.98 -18.67 41.13
C ALA A 41 -25.45 -20.07 41.38
N ALA A 42 -24.17 -20.22 41.76
CA ALA A 42 -23.56 -21.50 42.12
C ALA A 42 -24.08 -22.04 43.48
N ILE A 43 -24.42 -21.15 44.40
CA ILE A 43 -25.06 -21.55 45.67
C ILE A 43 -26.49 -22.04 45.41
N LEU A 44 -27.26 -21.28 44.63
CA LEU A 44 -28.65 -21.61 44.27
C LEU A 44 -28.74 -22.87 43.41
N ASP A 45 -27.71 -23.23 42.66
CA ASP A 45 -27.64 -24.43 41.83
C ASP A 45 -27.71 -25.71 42.66
N LYS A 46 -27.36 -25.65 43.97
CA LYS A 46 -27.50 -26.76 44.92
C LYS A 46 -28.96 -27.03 45.29
N GLU A 47 -29.78 -26.00 45.29
CA GLU A 47 -31.23 -26.08 45.65
C GLU A 47 -32.06 -26.28 44.38
N THR A 48 -31.68 -25.62 43.29
CA THR A 48 -32.36 -25.66 42.00
C THR A 48 -31.34 -26.03 40.92
N PRO A 49 -31.17 -27.33 40.58
CA PRO A 49 -30.19 -27.78 39.61
C PRO A 49 -30.35 -27.15 38.22
N GLY A 50 -29.24 -26.64 37.68
CA GLY A 50 -29.23 -26.02 36.35
C GLY A 50 -29.25 -24.48 36.37
N THR A 51 -29.42 -23.84 37.52
CA THR A 51 -29.45 -22.39 37.68
C THR A 51 -28.14 -21.72 37.22
N LEU A 52 -27.00 -22.23 37.64
CA LEU A 52 -25.67 -21.73 37.23
C LEU A 52 -25.46 -21.85 35.74
N LYS A 53 -25.87 -22.98 35.14
CA LYS A 53 -25.75 -23.17 33.68
C LYS A 53 -26.61 -22.20 32.88
N LYS A 54 -27.86 -21.98 33.34
CA LYS A 54 -28.77 -21.00 32.72
C LYS A 54 -28.24 -19.59 32.86
N PHE A 55 -27.77 -19.18 34.05
CA PHE A 55 -27.15 -17.87 34.27
C PHE A 55 -25.97 -17.62 33.33
N ASN A 56 -25.01 -18.54 33.27
CA ASN A 56 -23.86 -18.43 32.37
C ASN A 56 -24.27 -18.38 30.91
N THR A 57 -25.33 -19.08 30.50
CA THR A 57 -25.86 -19.02 29.13
C THR A 57 -26.47 -17.67 28.81
N LEU A 58 -27.25 -17.08 29.73
CA LEU A 58 -27.84 -15.74 29.63
C LEU A 58 -26.76 -14.67 29.58
N VAL A 59 -25.76 -14.72 30.44
CA VAL A 59 -24.60 -13.80 30.44
C VAL A 59 -23.86 -13.86 29.08
N ARG A 60 -23.68 -15.05 28.51
CA ARG A 60 -23.06 -15.19 27.17
C ARG A 60 -23.95 -14.60 26.06
N ALA A 61 -25.24 -14.86 26.11
CA ALA A 61 -26.20 -14.31 25.17
C ALA A 61 -26.27 -12.78 25.24
N TYR A 62 -26.26 -12.22 26.46
CA TYR A 62 -26.27 -10.79 26.69
C TYR A 62 -24.98 -10.11 26.21
N LYS A 63 -23.82 -10.69 26.53
CA LYS A 63 -22.53 -10.24 25.99
C LYS A 63 -22.48 -10.32 24.46
N LYS A 64 -23.11 -11.32 23.85
CA LYS A 64 -23.23 -11.44 22.39
C LYS A 64 -24.16 -10.37 21.82
N ALA A 65 -25.32 -10.15 22.45
CA ALA A 65 -26.28 -9.12 22.02
C ALA A 65 -25.66 -7.70 22.12
N ILE A 66 -24.94 -7.40 23.19
CA ILE A 66 -24.20 -6.12 23.34
C ILE A 66 -23.12 -5.99 22.26
N ARG A 67 -22.38 -7.06 21.95
CA ARG A 67 -21.41 -7.02 20.86
C ARG A 67 -22.08 -6.84 19.49
N GLU A 68 -23.27 -7.36 19.30
CA GLU A 68 -24.05 -7.22 18.07
C GLU A 68 -24.79 -5.89 18.00
N SER A 69 -25.29 -5.36 19.12
CA SER A 69 -25.86 -4.01 19.23
C SER A 69 -24.80 -2.93 19.28
N GLY A 70 -23.62 -3.21 19.83
CA GLY A 70 -22.43 -2.34 19.83
C GLY A 70 -21.59 -2.47 18.56
N ARG A 71 -21.95 -3.35 17.60
CA ARG A 71 -21.55 -3.13 16.22
C ARG A 71 -22.46 -2.02 15.70
N PRO A 72 -21.92 -0.83 15.37
CA PRO A 72 -22.72 0.13 14.66
C PRO A 72 -23.23 -0.64 13.43
N SER A 73 -24.55 -0.79 13.32
CA SER A 73 -25.19 -1.12 12.06
C SER A 73 -24.55 -0.15 11.06
N GLN A 74 -24.03 -0.67 9.94
CA GLN A 74 -23.41 0.12 8.87
C GLN A 74 -24.33 1.22 8.32
N GLN A 75 -25.38 1.61 9.03
CA GLN A 75 -26.41 2.54 8.58
C GLN A 75 -26.71 3.72 9.51
N GLN A 76 -25.99 3.92 10.63
CA GLN A 76 -26.22 5.11 11.48
C GLN A 76 -24.97 5.57 12.27
N GLN A 77 -23.78 5.53 11.67
CA GLN A 77 -22.83 6.57 11.92
C GLN A 77 -23.18 7.70 10.97
N SER A 78 -23.55 8.86 11.54
CA SER A 78 -23.51 10.11 10.78
C SER A 78 -22.21 10.08 9.99
N CYS A 79 -22.32 10.12 8.64
CA CYS A 79 -21.19 10.26 7.75
C CYS A 79 -20.47 11.57 8.06
N VAL A 80 -19.62 11.56 9.04
CA VAL A 80 -18.40 12.33 8.98
C VAL A 80 -17.57 11.54 8.03
N ASP A 81 -17.51 12.00 6.77
CA ASP A 81 -16.62 11.45 5.77
C ASP A 81 -15.22 11.46 6.36
N ASN A 82 -14.74 10.29 6.79
CA ASN A 82 -13.45 10.20 7.45
C ASN A 82 -12.39 10.15 6.35
N MET A 83 -11.96 11.35 5.95
CA MET A 83 -11.00 11.56 4.88
C MET A 83 -9.59 11.70 5.45
N THR A 84 -8.57 11.47 4.61
CA THR A 84 -7.19 11.78 4.96
C THR A 84 -7.04 13.28 5.17
N GLN A 85 -6.40 13.67 6.29
CA GLN A 85 -6.09 15.06 6.60
C GLN A 85 -4.59 15.31 6.34
N PHE A 86 -4.18 15.11 5.09
CA PHE A 86 -2.79 15.25 4.65
C PHE A 86 -2.67 16.37 3.62
N ASP A 87 -1.57 17.10 3.67
CA ASP A 87 -1.19 18.15 2.71
C ASP A 87 -0.35 17.60 1.53
N TYR A 88 -0.65 16.37 1.09
CA TYR A 88 0.12 15.72 0.03
C TYR A 88 -0.31 16.14 -1.38
N PHE A 89 -1.62 16.22 -1.62
CA PHE A 89 -2.16 16.56 -2.94
C PHE A 89 -2.37 18.06 -3.09
N ASP A 90 -1.74 18.68 -4.07
CA ASP A 90 -1.81 20.13 -4.34
C ASP A 90 -3.22 20.63 -4.68
N ASP A 91 -4.08 19.74 -5.19
CA ASP A 91 -5.48 20.04 -5.57
C ASP A 91 -6.48 19.88 -4.40
N GLY A 92 -5.98 19.56 -3.20
CA GLY A 92 -6.83 19.30 -2.03
C GLY A 92 -7.58 17.97 -2.08
N HIS A 93 -7.15 17.06 -2.93
CA HIS A 93 -7.71 15.71 -3.04
C HIS A 93 -7.50 14.93 -1.74
N GLU A 94 -8.57 14.30 -1.24
CA GLU A 94 -8.54 13.50 -0.02
C GLU A 94 -9.01 12.08 -0.30
N LEU A 95 -8.41 11.11 0.40
CA LEU A 95 -8.80 9.70 0.31
C LEU A 95 -9.70 9.32 1.49
N TYR A 96 -10.72 8.51 1.20
CA TYR A 96 -11.60 7.99 2.25
C TYR A 96 -10.89 6.92 3.08
N CYS A 97 -10.90 7.08 4.40
CA CYS A 97 -10.14 6.26 5.35
C CYS A 97 -10.99 5.23 6.10
N GLY A 98 -12.31 5.23 5.95
CA GLY A 98 -13.18 4.33 6.70
C GLY A 98 -13.09 4.55 8.22
N THR A 99 -12.63 3.55 8.96
CA THR A 99 -12.48 3.61 10.43
C THR A 99 -11.11 4.14 10.88
N TRP A 100 -10.23 4.48 9.96
CA TRP A 100 -8.91 5.00 10.25
C TRP A 100 -8.93 6.51 10.42
N ILE A 101 -8.14 7.02 11.34
CA ILE A 101 -7.81 8.43 11.46
C ILE A 101 -6.42 8.59 10.87
N ALA A 102 -6.31 9.37 9.81
CA ALA A 102 -5.09 9.59 9.05
C ALA A 102 -4.84 11.09 8.96
N ASP A 103 -4.02 11.61 9.87
CA ASP A 103 -3.68 13.03 10.02
C ASP A 103 -2.17 13.24 10.16
N GLU A 104 -1.74 14.47 10.41
CA GLU A 104 -0.34 14.83 10.58
C GLU A 104 0.38 14.10 11.72
N SER A 105 -0.35 13.55 12.69
CA SER A 105 0.23 12.76 13.79
C SER A 105 0.45 11.29 13.42
N GLY A 106 -0.04 10.85 12.25
CA GLY A 106 0.11 9.51 11.74
C GLY A 106 -1.20 8.81 11.44
N VAL A 107 -1.18 7.49 11.43
CA VAL A 107 -2.33 6.64 11.09
C VAL A 107 -2.68 5.76 12.27
N ARG A 108 -3.93 5.86 12.75
CA ARG A 108 -4.44 5.13 13.90
C ARG A 108 -5.92 4.75 13.73
N THR A 109 -6.36 3.81 14.52
CA THR A 109 -7.77 3.43 14.66
C THR A 109 -8.06 3.08 16.11
N PHE A 110 -9.32 2.89 16.44
CA PHE A 110 -9.75 2.48 17.77
C PHE A 110 -10.37 1.08 17.73
N ASN A 111 -10.05 0.27 18.71
CA ASN A 111 -10.68 -1.02 18.95
C ASN A 111 -11.24 -1.07 20.39
N MET A 112 -11.82 -2.19 20.79
CA MET A 112 -12.38 -2.38 22.14
C MET A 112 -11.37 -2.23 23.28
N PHE A 113 -10.06 -2.26 22.97
CA PHE A 113 -8.98 -2.17 23.96
C PHE A 113 -8.29 -0.79 23.95
N GLY A 114 -8.74 0.13 23.12
CA GLY A 114 -8.21 1.48 23.00
C GLY A 114 -7.66 1.80 21.61
N GLU A 115 -6.78 2.79 21.58
CA GLU A 115 -6.12 3.27 20.37
C GLU A 115 -5.12 2.24 19.83
N VAL A 116 -5.14 2.05 18.51
CA VAL A 116 -4.22 1.17 17.78
C VAL A 116 -3.51 1.98 16.71
N LEU A 117 -2.21 2.05 16.83
CA LEU A 117 -1.36 2.77 15.89
C LEU A 117 -0.93 1.87 14.73
N ALA A 118 -1.08 2.36 13.50
CA ALA A 118 -0.57 1.71 12.30
C ALA A 118 0.76 2.32 11.84
N CYS A 119 0.89 3.66 11.89
CA CYS A 119 2.11 4.38 11.54
C CYS A 119 2.21 5.70 12.29
N TYR A 120 3.42 6.06 12.76
CA TYR A 120 3.68 7.29 13.53
C TYR A 120 3.76 8.57 12.68
N HIS A 121 3.62 8.48 11.39
CA HIS A 121 3.62 9.62 10.47
C HIS A 121 2.62 9.39 9.34
N PRO A 122 2.25 10.46 8.62
CA PRO A 122 1.39 10.37 7.44
C PRO A 122 1.95 9.39 6.41
N ILE A 123 1.09 8.51 5.90
CA ILE A 123 1.41 7.56 4.85
C ILE A 123 0.14 7.23 4.05
N LEU A 124 0.25 7.18 2.72
CA LEU A 124 -0.89 6.88 1.84
C LEU A 124 -0.43 6.24 0.53
N PRO A 125 -1.27 5.40 -0.10
CA PRO A 125 -1.08 4.96 -1.48
C PRO A 125 -1.43 6.12 -2.43
N VAL A 126 -0.59 6.31 -3.47
CA VAL A 126 -0.73 7.44 -4.42
C VAL A 126 -1.10 6.95 -5.81
N GLU A 127 -0.41 5.95 -6.30
CA GLU A 127 -0.60 5.38 -7.63
C GLU A 127 -0.41 3.86 -7.61
N ARG A 128 -1.09 3.19 -8.52
CA ARG A 128 -0.92 1.76 -8.79
C ARG A 128 -0.29 1.57 -10.16
N PHE A 129 0.56 0.59 -10.28
CA PHE A 129 1.24 0.25 -11.53
C PHE A 129 0.98 -1.21 -11.88
N VAL A 130 0.69 -1.47 -13.15
CA VAL A 130 0.64 -2.82 -13.71
C VAL A 130 1.74 -2.92 -14.75
N ASN A 131 2.70 -3.82 -14.51
CA ASN A 131 3.78 -4.03 -15.46
C ASN A 131 3.25 -4.71 -16.73
N ALA A 132 3.45 -4.05 -17.88
CA ALA A 132 2.90 -4.46 -19.16
C ALA A 132 3.35 -5.86 -19.62
N GLU A 133 4.53 -6.30 -19.17
CA GLU A 133 5.13 -7.56 -19.60
C GLU A 133 4.81 -8.73 -18.66
N THR A 134 4.81 -8.45 -17.35
CA THR A 134 4.69 -9.50 -16.32
C THR A 134 3.31 -9.56 -15.70
N GLY A 135 2.47 -8.53 -15.88
CA GLY A 135 1.18 -8.36 -15.21
C GLY A 135 1.30 -8.16 -13.70
N LYS A 136 2.51 -8.00 -13.15
CA LYS A 136 2.71 -7.78 -11.72
C LYS A 136 2.33 -6.36 -11.34
N GLU A 137 1.71 -6.25 -10.16
CA GLU A 137 1.31 -4.97 -9.61
C GLU A 137 2.37 -4.42 -8.66
N LYS A 138 2.59 -3.11 -8.75
CA LYS A 138 3.34 -2.29 -7.81
C LYS A 138 2.48 -1.14 -7.34
N ILE A 139 2.84 -0.57 -6.21
CA ILE A 139 2.16 0.58 -5.64
C ILE A 139 3.19 1.64 -5.25
N ARG A 140 2.88 2.88 -5.56
CA ARG A 140 3.61 4.03 -5.05
C ARG A 140 2.99 4.49 -3.76
N ILE A 141 3.80 4.65 -2.75
CA ILE A 141 3.41 5.08 -1.42
C ILE A 141 4.12 6.40 -1.13
N ALA A 142 3.36 7.40 -0.72
CA ALA A 142 3.91 8.62 -0.15
C ALA A 142 3.88 8.54 1.38
N PHE A 143 4.93 9.04 2.02
CA PHE A 143 5.01 9.15 3.47
C PHE A 143 5.76 10.43 3.88
N LYS A 144 5.32 11.05 4.97
CA LYS A 144 5.88 12.30 5.46
C LYS A 144 6.89 12.00 6.57
N LYS A 145 8.13 12.45 6.39
CA LYS A 145 9.16 12.37 7.43
C LYS A 145 9.65 13.77 7.78
N GLY A 146 9.36 14.21 8.99
CA GLY A 146 9.53 15.62 9.36
C GLY A 146 8.59 16.50 8.53
N PHE A 147 9.15 17.45 7.79
CA PHE A 147 8.37 18.38 6.95
C PHE A 147 8.36 17.99 5.47
N LYS A 148 8.95 16.86 5.09
CA LYS A 148 9.12 16.47 3.69
C LYS A 148 8.37 15.18 3.37
N TRP A 149 7.60 15.23 2.29
CA TRP A 149 7.05 14.04 1.65
C TRP A 149 8.13 13.29 0.87
N ASN A 150 8.13 11.98 1.00
CA ASN A 150 8.98 11.05 0.27
C ASN A 150 8.08 10.02 -0.39
N GLU A 151 8.51 9.51 -1.53
CA GLU A 151 7.79 8.50 -2.28
C GLU A 151 8.65 7.26 -2.48
N ILE A 152 8.03 6.10 -2.41
CA ILE A 152 8.64 4.82 -2.76
C ILE A 152 7.67 3.99 -3.58
N THR A 153 8.20 3.26 -4.55
CA THR A 153 7.43 2.27 -5.32
C THR A 153 7.87 0.88 -4.88
N VAL A 154 6.90 0.07 -4.46
CA VAL A 154 7.14 -1.30 -3.98
C VAL A 154 6.20 -2.29 -4.62
N ASP A 155 6.60 -3.56 -4.65
CA ASP A 155 5.73 -4.63 -5.11
C ASP A 155 4.48 -4.72 -4.22
N LYS A 156 3.33 -4.96 -4.82
CA LYS A 156 2.04 -5.11 -4.11
C LYS A 156 2.12 -6.15 -2.99
N GLY A 157 2.87 -7.24 -3.20
CA GLY A 157 3.10 -8.27 -2.20
C GLY A 157 3.86 -7.82 -0.94
N VAL A 158 4.50 -6.64 -0.95
CA VAL A 158 5.15 -6.06 0.24
C VAL A 158 4.08 -5.51 1.17
N ILE A 159 3.17 -4.71 0.66
CA ILE A 159 2.11 -4.08 1.47
C ILE A 159 1.00 -5.06 1.87
N ALA A 160 0.89 -6.19 1.20
CA ALA A 160 -0.10 -7.23 1.49
C ALA A 160 0.35 -8.22 2.59
N SER A 161 1.58 -8.11 3.10
CA SER A 161 2.14 -9.07 4.06
C SER A 161 2.77 -8.36 5.25
N ALA A 162 2.32 -8.69 6.47
CA ALA A 162 2.87 -8.12 7.70
C ALA A 162 4.37 -8.38 7.87
N ASN A 163 4.87 -9.52 7.41
CA ASN A 163 6.29 -9.84 7.48
C ASN A 163 7.13 -9.05 6.48
N LYS A 164 6.56 -8.71 5.31
CA LYS A 164 7.27 -7.99 4.25
C LYS A 164 7.20 -6.48 4.42
N ILE A 165 6.08 -5.95 4.91
CA ILE A 165 5.87 -4.50 5.06
C ILE A 165 6.88 -3.85 6.00
N VAL A 166 7.46 -4.63 6.92
CA VAL A 166 8.53 -4.16 7.82
C VAL A 166 9.75 -3.67 7.04
N SER A 167 10.02 -4.18 5.84
CA SER A 167 11.11 -3.69 4.98
C SER A 167 10.95 -2.22 4.56
N LEU A 168 9.76 -1.63 4.68
CA LEU A 168 9.56 -0.19 4.46
C LEU A 168 10.33 0.67 5.46
N ALA A 169 10.74 0.09 6.61
CA ALA A 169 11.60 0.77 7.58
C ALA A 169 12.95 1.16 7.00
N ASP A 170 13.49 0.37 6.05
CA ASP A 170 14.74 0.68 5.35
C ASP A 170 14.67 1.99 4.55
N TYR A 171 13.47 2.38 4.14
CA TYR A 171 13.19 3.64 3.43
C TYR A 171 12.79 4.78 4.38
N GLY A 172 12.66 4.48 5.67
CA GLY A 172 12.32 5.47 6.71
C GLY A 172 10.86 5.52 7.10
N VAL A 173 10.03 4.59 6.65
CA VAL A 173 8.66 4.41 7.15
C VAL A 173 8.71 3.86 8.57
N SER A 174 7.92 4.47 9.48
CA SER A 174 7.89 4.06 10.88
C SER A 174 6.96 2.85 11.06
N VAL A 175 7.48 1.68 10.73
CA VAL A 175 6.79 0.40 10.87
C VAL A 175 7.65 -0.57 11.68
N THR A 176 7.01 -1.31 12.57
CA THR A 176 7.61 -2.37 13.39
C THR A 176 6.82 -3.66 13.22
N SER A 177 7.37 -4.79 13.70
CA SER A 177 6.64 -6.07 13.69
C SER A 177 5.31 -6.02 14.46
N GLU A 178 5.17 -5.13 15.43
CA GLU A 178 3.94 -4.93 16.20
C GLU A 178 2.88 -4.14 15.42
N THR A 179 3.28 -3.08 14.72
CA THR A 179 2.39 -2.21 13.93
C THR A 179 2.12 -2.74 12.53
N ALA A 180 2.96 -3.64 12.01
CA ALA A 180 2.92 -4.14 10.63
C ALA A 180 1.55 -4.65 10.19
N LYS A 181 0.87 -5.44 11.03
CA LYS A 181 -0.47 -5.99 10.71
C LYS A 181 -1.54 -4.89 10.54
N TYR A 182 -1.40 -3.80 11.28
CA TYR A 182 -2.32 -2.67 11.22
C TYR A 182 -2.03 -1.80 10.01
N LEU A 183 -0.75 -1.59 9.70
CA LEU A 183 -0.35 -0.87 8.50
C LEU A 183 -0.79 -1.61 7.22
N VAL A 184 -0.62 -2.95 7.16
CA VAL A 184 -1.15 -3.78 6.06
C VAL A 184 -2.65 -3.59 5.90
N ARG A 185 -3.40 -3.62 7.00
CA ARG A 185 -4.85 -3.45 6.97
C ARG A 185 -5.26 -2.06 6.52
N TYR A 186 -4.60 -1.02 7.05
CA TYR A 186 -4.84 0.35 6.62
C TYR A 186 -4.60 0.53 5.12
N MET A 187 -3.46 0.06 4.61
CA MET A 187 -3.12 0.17 3.19
C MET A 187 -4.13 -0.56 2.30
N ALA A 188 -4.60 -1.73 2.73
CA ALA A 188 -5.63 -2.47 2.02
C ALA A 188 -6.99 -1.76 2.05
N ASP A 189 -7.40 -1.25 3.20
CA ASP A 189 -8.68 -0.55 3.36
C ASP A 189 -8.71 0.73 2.52
N ILE A 190 -7.69 1.59 2.63
CA ILE A 190 -7.66 2.87 1.91
C ILE A 190 -7.57 2.67 0.40
N GLU A 191 -6.83 1.68 -0.08
CA GLU A 191 -6.77 1.35 -1.50
C GLU A 191 -8.11 0.84 -2.03
N ASN A 192 -8.79 -0.05 -1.31
CA ASN A 192 -10.06 -0.60 -1.73
C ASN A 192 -11.19 0.44 -1.70
N TYR A 193 -11.16 1.36 -0.74
CA TYR A 193 -12.16 2.43 -0.67
C TYR A 193 -11.99 3.51 -1.76
N ASN A 194 -10.80 3.65 -2.33
CA ASN A 194 -10.46 4.72 -3.28
C ASN A 194 -9.94 4.17 -4.61
N VAL A 195 -10.47 3.04 -5.06
CA VAL A 195 -10.05 2.40 -6.33
C VAL A 195 -10.20 3.35 -7.53
N ASP A 196 -11.21 4.20 -7.51
CA ASP A 196 -11.52 5.22 -8.52
C ASP A 196 -10.65 6.47 -8.43
N LYS A 197 -10.09 6.76 -7.25
CA LYS A 197 -9.26 7.92 -6.99
C LYS A 197 -7.77 7.64 -7.14
N ILE A 198 -7.32 6.43 -6.79
CA ILE A 198 -5.92 6.01 -6.93
C ILE A 198 -5.71 5.54 -8.36
N GLU A 199 -5.02 6.37 -9.15
CA GLU A 199 -4.77 6.10 -10.56
C GLU A 199 -4.04 4.78 -10.77
N MET A 200 -4.48 4.03 -11.80
CA MET A 200 -3.77 2.84 -12.25
C MET A 200 -3.08 3.13 -13.57
N ARG A 201 -1.77 2.97 -13.63
CA ARG A 201 -0.95 3.24 -14.81
C ARG A 201 -0.21 1.99 -15.27
N THR A 202 0.01 1.92 -16.55
CA THR A 202 0.88 0.88 -17.12
C THR A 202 2.34 1.22 -16.81
N SER A 203 3.12 0.21 -16.44
CA SER A 203 4.55 0.38 -16.17
C SER A 203 5.41 -0.64 -16.90
N THR A 204 6.70 -0.36 -16.98
CA THR A 204 7.71 -1.27 -17.51
C THR A 204 9.01 -1.15 -16.75
N SER A 205 9.78 -2.24 -16.72
CA SER A 205 11.16 -2.24 -16.20
C SER A 205 12.23 -2.25 -17.30
N LYS A 206 11.82 -2.12 -18.55
CA LYS A 206 12.72 -2.18 -19.73
C LYS A 206 12.71 -0.88 -20.52
N LEU A 207 13.80 -0.68 -21.29
CA LEU A 207 13.89 0.29 -22.36
C LEU A 207 13.45 -0.37 -23.66
N GLY A 208 12.96 0.42 -24.62
CA GLY A 208 12.52 -0.05 -25.92
C GLY A 208 11.02 0.07 -26.12
N TRP A 209 10.46 -0.72 -27.03
CA TRP A 209 9.05 -0.67 -27.38
C TRP A 209 8.17 -1.39 -26.36
N ILE A 210 7.12 -0.71 -25.90
CA ILE A 210 6.09 -1.25 -25.00
C ILE A 210 4.74 -0.70 -25.48
N ASN A 211 3.81 -1.56 -25.86
CA ASN A 211 2.48 -1.17 -26.31
C ASN A 211 2.48 -0.02 -27.36
N ASP A 212 3.32 -0.14 -28.39
CA ASP A 212 3.51 0.85 -29.45
C ASP A 212 4.16 2.18 -29.01
N GLU A 213 4.60 2.31 -27.77
CA GLU A 213 5.40 3.43 -27.28
C GLU A 213 6.85 3.04 -27.09
N PHE A 214 7.78 3.94 -27.46
CA PHE A 214 9.22 3.72 -27.28
C PHE A 214 9.70 4.35 -25.97
N MET A 215 10.12 3.52 -25.02
CA MET A 215 10.64 3.97 -23.74
C MET A 215 12.09 4.45 -23.85
N PRO A 216 12.46 5.61 -23.29
CA PRO A 216 11.76 6.39 -22.25
C PRO A 216 10.81 7.49 -22.75
N TYR A 217 10.55 7.59 -24.03
CA TYR A 217 9.77 8.69 -24.62
C TYR A 217 8.25 8.45 -24.64
N GLY A 218 7.78 7.30 -24.15
CA GLY A 218 6.35 7.02 -23.99
C GLY A 218 5.71 7.88 -22.91
N PHE A 219 4.46 8.32 -23.14
CA PHE A 219 3.70 9.15 -22.20
C PHE A 219 2.81 8.35 -21.26
N ASN A 220 2.34 7.18 -21.70
CA ASN A 220 1.34 6.38 -20.98
C ASN A 220 1.97 5.26 -20.15
N VAL A 221 3.26 5.01 -20.30
CA VAL A 221 3.98 3.95 -19.61
C VAL A 221 5.04 4.55 -18.68
N VAL A 222 5.02 4.14 -17.41
CA VAL A 222 5.96 4.62 -16.38
C VAL A 222 7.06 3.60 -16.17
N PHE A 223 8.29 4.06 -15.94
CA PHE A 223 9.40 3.19 -15.61
C PHE A 223 9.35 2.80 -14.12
N ASP A 224 9.32 1.51 -13.83
CA ASP A 224 9.14 0.95 -12.49
C ASP A 224 10.29 0.06 -11.99
N ALA A 225 11.43 0.08 -12.71
CA ALA A 225 12.57 -0.75 -12.32
C ALA A 225 13.32 -0.20 -11.09
N ASP A 226 14.15 -1.07 -10.52
CA ASP A 226 15.06 -0.75 -9.41
C ASP A 226 15.89 0.51 -9.68
N ASN A 227 16.24 1.24 -8.61
CA ASN A 227 17.06 2.45 -8.67
C ASN A 227 18.37 2.29 -9.45
N ARG A 228 18.92 1.08 -9.55
CA ARG A 228 20.11 0.77 -10.35
C ARG A 228 19.93 1.03 -11.85
N PHE A 229 18.73 0.77 -12.38
CA PHE A 229 18.40 0.97 -13.78
C PHE A 229 17.78 2.35 -14.04
N LYS A 230 17.30 3.03 -13.00
CA LYS A 230 16.73 4.36 -13.10
C LYS A 230 17.70 5.37 -13.69
N THR A 231 18.96 5.34 -13.25
CA THR A 231 20.01 6.21 -13.81
C THR A 231 20.25 5.95 -15.30
N CYS A 232 20.22 4.68 -15.70
CA CYS A 232 20.36 4.30 -17.12
C CYS A 232 19.17 4.80 -17.94
N PHE A 233 17.96 4.64 -17.42
CA PHE A 233 16.73 5.12 -18.04
C PHE A 233 16.72 6.65 -18.16
N GLU A 234 17.07 7.36 -17.10
CA GLU A 234 17.11 8.83 -17.07
C GLU A 234 18.25 9.42 -17.92
N SER A 235 19.29 8.63 -18.22
CA SER A 235 20.38 9.06 -19.10
C SER A 235 20.02 9.06 -20.57
N VAL A 236 18.98 8.28 -20.98
CA VAL A 236 18.46 8.27 -22.35
C VAL A 236 17.54 9.47 -22.52
N ARG A 237 18.09 10.59 -22.95
CA ARG A 237 17.39 11.87 -23.13
C ARG A 237 17.89 12.60 -24.37
N GLU A 238 17.07 13.49 -24.89
CA GLU A 238 17.51 14.42 -25.92
C GLU A 238 18.66 15.32 -25.41
N TYR A 239 19.71 15.40 -26.21
CA TYR A 239 20.84 16.26 -25.91
C TYR A 239 21.48 16.79 -27.20
N GLY A 240 21.87 18.07 -27.20
CA GLY A 240 22.50 18.71 -28.34
C GLY A 240 21.53 19.23 -29.40
N ASP A 241 22.09 19.67 -30.53
CA ASP A 241 21.33 20.24 -31.64
C ASP A 241 21.19 19.23 -32.79
N ARG A 242 19.96 19.03 -33.25
CA ARG A 242 19.64 18.10 -34.35
C ARG A 242 20.34 18.50 -35.65
N SER A 243 20.49 19.81 -35.94
CA SER A 243 21.13 20.29 -37.18
C SER A 243 22.61 20.00 -37.20
N GLU A 244 23.30 20.12 -36.06
CA GLU A 244 24.72 19.77 -35.91
C GLU A 244 24.93 18.28 -36.09
N TRP A 245 24.08 17.45 -35.47
CA TRP A 245 24.11 15.99 -35.62
C TRP A 245 23.90 15.58 -37.09
N MET A 246 22.90 16.16 -37.77
CA MET A 246 22.66 15.90 -39.18
C MET A 246 23.82 16.33 -40.08
N ALA A 247 24.47 17.45 -39.75
CA ALA A 247 25.67 17.90 -40.48
C ALA A 247 26.84 16.93 -40.27
N LEU A 248 27.03 16.39 -39.04
CA LEU A 248 28.03 15.37 -38.75
C LEU A 248 27.77 14.09 -39.53
N VAL A 249 26.55 13.56 -39.52
CA VAL A 249 26.18 12.35 -40.29
C VAL A 249 26.41 12.55 -41.78
N LYS A 250 26.05 13.71 -42.35
CA LYS A 250 26.33 14.04 -43.76
C LYS A 250 27.83 14.03 -44.06
N ARG A 251 28.68 14.61 -43.21
CA ARG A 251 30.14 14.58 -43.37
C ARG A 251 30.68 13.14 -43.32
N ILE A 252 30.20 12.31 -42.38
CA ILE A 252 30.62 10.90 -42.27
C ILE A 252 30.26 10.12 -43.56
N ARG A 253 29.07 10.36 -44.11
CA ARG A 253 28.64 9.72 -45.38
C ARG A 253 29.49 10.21 -46.55
N ALA A 254 29.79 11.51 -46.63
CA ALA A 254 30.62 12.09 -47.69
C ALA A 254 32.09 11.60 -47.64
N ALA A 255 32.62 11.29 -46.46
CA ALA A 255 33.97 10.81 -46.26
C ALA A 255 34.21 9.39 -46.85
N GLY A 256 33.15 8.68 -47.22
CA GLY A 256 33.22 7.37 -47.89
C GLY A 256 33.69 6.20 -47.05
N ARG A 257 34.00 6.43 -45.75
CA ARG A 257 34.40 5.35 -44.83
C ARG A 257 33.17 4.55 -44.41
N LYS A 258 33.20 3.24 -44.61
CA LYS A 258 32.05 2.36 -44.36
C LYS A 258 31.87 2.00 -42.90
N GLU A 259 32.94 1.92 -42.09
CA GLU A 259 32.92 1.50 -40.71
C GLU A 259 32.04 2.42 -39.85
N PRO A 260 32.24 3.76 -39.77
CA PRO A 260 31.38 4.62 -38.99
C PRO A 260 29.93 4.66 -39.50
N GLN A 261 29.75 4.54 -40.83
CA GLN A 261 28.39 4.49 -41.39
C GLN A 261 27.61 3.24 -40.96
N LEU A 262 28.31 2.07 -40.92
CA LEU A 262 27.71 0.81 -40.47
C LEU A 262 27.27 0.89 -38.98
N TYR A 263 28.10 1.48 -38.11
CA TYR A 263 27.78 1.61 -36.72
C TYR A 263 26.61 2.55 -36.47
N ILE A 264 26.58 3.70 -37.08
CA ILE A 264 25.44 4.63 -37.02
C ILE A 264 24.17 3.96 -37.56
N ALA A 265 24.26 3.27 -38.69
CA ALA A 265 23.13 2.55 -39.26
C ALA A 265 22.64 1.42 -38.31
N GLY A 266 23.56 0.70 -37.68
CA GLY A 266 23.24 -0.34 -36.71
C GLY A 266 22.54 0.20 -35.47
N ALA A 267 23.04 1.31 -34.91
CA ALA A 267 22.41 1.95 -33.78
C ALA A 267 20.99 2.45 -34.11
N LEU A 268 20.82 3.11 -35.26
CA LEU A 268 19.49 3.59 -35.68
C LEU A 268 18.53 2.44 -36.03
N SER A 269 19.04 1.32 -36.60
CA SER A 269 18.21 0.16 -36.92
C SER A 269 17.75 -0.61 -35.67
N SER A 270 18.44 -0.50 -34.54
CA SER A 270 18.06 -1.19 -33.32
C SER A 270 16.65 -0.81 -32.84
N ILE A 271 16.24 0.44 -33.07
CA ILE A 271 14.88 0.93 -32.75
C ILE A 271 13.81 0.28 -33.64
N LEU A 272 14.19 -0.14 -34.86
CA LEU A 272 13.27 -0.68 -35.86
C LEU A 272 13.10 -2.20 -35.77
N ILE A 273 13.92 -2.90 -35.00
CA ILE A 273 13.91 -4.37 -34.93
C ILE A 273 12.53 -4.88 -34.49
N GLU A 274 11.99 -4.37 -33.43
CA GLU A 274 10.70 -4.83 -32.88
C GLU A 274 9.50 -4.44 -33.75
N PRO A 275 9.31 -3.17 -34.17
CA PRO A 275 8.21 -2.81 -35.06
C PRO A 275 8.19 -3.54 -36.41
N LEU A 276 9.36 -3.93 -36.91
CA LEU A 276 9.48 -4.66 -38.14
C LEU A 276 9.50 -6.18 -37.96
N ASN A 277 9.40 -6.67 -36.73
CA ASN A 277 9.56 -8.08 -36.37
C ASN A 277 10.85 -8.69 -36.98
N ALA A 278 11.93 -7.91 -36.98
CA ALA A 278 13.23 -8.30 -37.54
C ALA A 278 14.03 -9.10 -36.51
N LEU A 279 14.90 -9.97 -37.02
CA LEU A 279 15.80 -10.73 -36.14
C LEU A 279 16.89 -9.81 -35.56
N PRO A 280 17.22 -9.95 -34.27
CA PRO A 280 18.33 -9.23 -33.67
C PRO A 280 19.66 -9.63 -34.30
N PHE A 281 20.57 -8.67 -34.40
CA PHE A 281 21.89 -8.91 -34.98
C PHE A 281 22.99 -8.28 -34.11
N ILE A 282 24.22 -8.78 -34.27
CA ILE A 282 25.40 -8.27 -33.56
C ILE A 282 26.38 -7.72 -34.61
N ILE A 283 26.81 -6.47 -34.42
CA ILE A 283 27.89 -5.88 -35.19
C ILE A 283 29.17 -6.03 -34.37
N ASN A 284 30.10 -6.85 -34.85
CA ASN A 284 31.40 -7.05 -34.23
C ASN A 284 32.49 -6.28 -34.99
N LEU A 285 33.19 -5.39 -34.30
CA LEU A 285 34.33 -4.65 -34.85
C LEU A 285 35.64 -5.25 -34.35
N TRP A 286 36.40 -5.82 -35.22
CA TRP A 286 37.71 -6.39 -34.91
C TRP A 286 38.84 -5.70 -35.68
N GLY A 287 40.08 -5.84 -35.26
CA GLY A 287 41.27 -5.24 -35.85
C GLY A 287 42.29 -4.79 -34.83
N ASP A 288 43.43 -4.27 -35.27
CA ASP A 288 44.54 -3.83 -34.44
C ASP A 288 44.16 -2.68 -33.49
N SER A 289 44.94 -2.52 -32.43
CA SER A 289 44.78 -1.37 -31.48
C SER A 289 45.03 -0.06 -32.23
N GLY A 290 44.35 1.02 -31.79
CA GLY A 290 44.50 2.34 -32.39
C GLY A 290 43.80 2.62 -33.70
N LYS A 291 43.02 1.65 -34.26
CA LYS A 291 42.29 1.83 -35.52
C LYS A 291 40.93 2.52 -35.41
N GLY A 292 40.63 3.15 -34.27
CA GLY A 292 39.43 3.96 -34.08
C GLY A 292 38.14 3.17 -33.76
N LYS A 293 38.23 1.89 -33.34
CA LYS A 293 37.07 1.06 -32.98
C LYS A 293 36.16 1.74 -31.93
N THR A 294 36.75 2.19 -30.84
CA THR A 294 36.02 2.87 -29.75
C THR A 294 35.38 4.18 -30.22
N VAL A 295 36.08 4.93 -31.10
CA VAL A 295 35.53 6.19 -31.66
C VAL A 295 34.29 5.91 -32.50
N ASN A 296 34.30 4.82 -33.31
CA ASN A 296 33.12 4.46 -34.10
C ASN A 296 31.92 4.05 -33.24
N ILE A 297 32.13 3.39 -32.10
CA ILE A 297 31.07 3.07 -31.14
C ILE A 297 30.53 4.38 -30.50
N MET A 298 31.42 5.28 -30.06
CA MET A 298 31.04 6.58 -29.49
C MET A 298 30.27 7.48 -30.47
N LEU A 299 30.48 7.35 -31.77
CA LEU A 299 29.71 8.07 -32.80
C LEU A 299 28.29 7.50 -32.96
N ALA A 300 28.05 6.27 -32.54
CA ALA A 300 26.78 5.59 -32.69
C ALA A 300 25.90 5.67 -31.42
N CYS A 301 26.50 5.98 -30.27
CA CYS A 301 25.82 6.20 -29.00
C CYS A 301 25.53 7.71 -28.77
#